data_3080895c3a875166d162111847e0dcd2
#
_entry.id   3080895c3a875166d162111847e0dcd2
#
_cell.length_a   1.000
_cell.length_b   1.000
_cell.length_c   1.000
_cell.angle_alpha   90.00
_cell.angle_beta   90.00
_cell.angle_gamma   90.00
#
_symmetry.space_group_name_H-M   'P 1'
#
loop_
_entity.id
_entity.type
_entity.pdbx_description
1 polymer ?
#
loop_
_entity_poly.entity_id
_entity_poly.type
_entity_poly.pdbx_seq_one_letter_code
_entity_poly.pdbx_strand_id
1 'polypeptide(L)'
;MLNKILISFVILLLFFSANADELKLNPEHPGEYTVVKGDTLWDISARFLKQPWRWQEIWGVNPQIKNPHLIYPGDVVSLSFKDGRPVLNLERAGQVTVGRNVKLSPTIRSSENIKAIPAIPIDAIQQFLVWPIILEEDETDNWPYVVSSYDGHLVAAENNIIYIRGLPEDSDIKEYSIYRKGPAYKNVKKDKDEEDEVLGYEAIYIGQAVMQKKGDPASAVITSVDREVLVGDRLVPNTGEDVSTEFLPSSTKTKVEGSILSVVTGISQLGGVAQIGQYQVVVLNLGENNGIEPGNVFGIFQNNFKVKDSIGINRPEVLEKEDAKRIKFEREDANLFDRELSKLVNAIRGAIVKFDKKFPAFANRKTRSETITLPEEHVGVMMVFRTFKKISYALVMETDGPVHIFDTVRSL
;
A
#
# COMPACT_ATOMS: atom_id res chain seq x y z
N MET A 1 43.99 -35.10 -19.82
CA MET A 1 43.63 -34.25 -18.69
C MET A 1 42.41 -33.35 -19.00
N LEU A 2 42.30 -32.80 -20.19
CA LEU A 2 41.22 -31.89 -20.59
C LEU A 2 39.83 -32.51 -20.47
N ASN A 3 39.62 -33.78 -20.88
CA ASN A 3 38.34 -34.46 -20.79
C ASN A 3 37.84 -34.72 -19.34
N LYS A 4 38.77 -34.89 -18.40
CA LYS A 4 38.40 -35.08 -16.98
C LYS A 4 37.95 -33.76 -16.32
N ILE A 5 38.52 -32.62 -16.75
CA ILE A 5 38.16 -31.30 -16.30
C ILE A 5 36.79 -30.93 -16.87
N LEU A 6 36.50 -31.25 -18.13
CA LEU A 6 35.23 -30.98 -18.79
C LEU A 6 34.09 -31.78 -18.12
N ILE A 7 34.30 -33.05 -17.79
CA ILE A 7 33.32 -33.89 -17.09
C ILE A 7 33.07 -33.39 -15.67
N SER A 8 34.11 -32.93 -14.96
CA SER A 8 33.99 -32.34 -13.62
C SER A 8 33.18 -31.02 -13.64
N PHE A 9 33.34 -30.22 -14.71
CA PHE A 9 32.61 -28.96 -14.88
C PHE A 9 31.13 -29.19 -15.24
N VAL A 10 30.83 -30.22 -16.04
CA VAL A 10 29.45 -30.63 -16.37
C VAL A 10 28.74 -31.21 -15.14
N ILE A 11 29.42 -31.96 -14.29
CA ILE A 11 28.85 -32.47 -13.04
C ILE A 11 28.62 -31.35 -12.04
N LEU A 12 29.47 -30.32 -11.98
CA LEU A 12 29.29 -29.16 -11.11
C LEU A 12 28.08 -28.27 -11.54
N LEU A 13 27.77 -28.22 -12.85
CA LEU A 13 26.59 -27.53 -13.38
C LEU A 13 25.27 -28.26 -13.08
N LEU A 14 25.29 -29.56 -12.82
CA LEU A 14 24.09 -30.33 -12.45
C LEU A 14 23.69 -30.17 -10.98
N PHE A 15 24.55 -29.60 -10.14
CA PHE A 15 24.21 -29.26 -8.73
C PHE A 15 23.65 -27.86 -8.52
N PHE A 16 23.40 -27.08 -9.59
CA PHE A 16 22.48 -25.96 -9.49
C PHE A 16 21.06 -26.52 -9.37
N SER A 17 20.76 -27.08 -8.21
CA SER A 17 19.40 -27.37 -7.81
C SER A 17 18.65 -26.04 -7.87
N ALA A 18 17.76 -25.89 -8.85
CA ALA A 18 16.73 -24.89 -8.80
C ALA A 18 15.99 -25.15 -7.47
N ASN A 19 16.22 -24.32 -6.46
CA ASN A 19 15.32 -24.24 -5.34
C ASN A 19 13.99 -23.76 -5.93
N ALA A 20 13.17 -24.70 -6.39
CA ALA A 20 11.77 -24.44 -6.63
C ALA A 20 11.22 -24.01 -5.26
N ASP A 21 10.81 -22.76 -5.16
CA ASP A 21 10.21 -22.23 -3.95
C ASP A 21 8.97 -23.06 -3.64
N GLU A 22 9.10 -23.98 -2.67
CA GLU A 22 8.07 -24.97 -2.35
C GLU A 22 6.87 -24.28 -1.74
N LEU A 23 5.71 -24.51 -2.33
CA LEU A 23 4.45 -23.96 -1.84
C LEU A 23 4.17 -24.49 -0.42
N LYS A 24 4.08 -23.59 0.54
CA LYS A 24 3.89 -23.94 1.96
C LYS A 24 2.41 -23.88 2.33
N LEU A 25 1.88 -25.02 2.78
CA LEU A 25 0.54 -25.08 3.36
C LEU A 25 0.51 -24.43 4.74
N ASN A 26 -0.65 -23.87 5.09
CA ASN A 26 -0.94 -23.44 6.45
C ASN A 26 -0.99 -24.68 7.34
N PRO A 27 -0.25 -24.76 8.46
CA PRO A 27 -0.28 -25.92 9.35
C PRO A 27 -1.66 -26.24 9.93
N GLU A 28 -2.51 -25.23 10.05
CA GLU A 28 -3.88 -25.33 10.59
C GLU A 28 -4.94 -25.36 9.48
N HIS A 29 -4.56 -25.69 8.24
CA HIS A 29 -5.51 -25.69 7.13
C HIS A 29 -6.68 -26.63 7.38
N PRO A 30 -7.92 -26.24 7.05
CA PRO A 30 -9.06 -27.15 7.05
C PRO A 30 -8.94 -28.17 5.92
N GLY A 31 -9.51 -29.36 6.07
CA GLY A 31 -9.63 -30.31 4.96
C GLY A 31 -10.58 -29.81 3.89
N GLU A 32 -11.68 -29.16 4.33
CA GLU A 32 -12.75 -28.60 3.49
C GLU A 32 -13.21 -27.26 4.05
N TYR A 33 -13.63 -26.38 3.15
CA TYR A 33 -14.17 -25.08 3.51
C TYR A 33 -15.38 -24.73 2.65
N THR A 34 -16.50 -24.38 3.28
CA THR A 34 -17.70 -23.90 2.58
C THR A 34 -17.62 -22.39 2.41
N VAL A 35 -17.66 -21.93 1.17
CA VAL A 35 -17.61 -20.51 0.83
C VAL A 35 -18.83 -19.78 1.39
N VAL A 36 -18.61 -18.67 2.06
CA VAL A 36 -19.67 -17.82 2.61
C VAL A 36 -19.72 -16.47 1.88
N LYS A 37 -20.86 -15.79 2.01
CA LYS A 37 -21.01 -14.44 1.44
C LYS A 37 -20.06 -13.47 2.13
N GLY A 38 -19.29 -12.75 1.36
CA GLY A 38 -18.27 -11.80 1.83
C GLY A 38 -16.86 -12.35 1.81
N ASP A 39 -16.67 -13.66 1.56
CA ASP A 39 -15.33 -14.20 1.32
C ASP A 39 -14.72 -13.64 0.04
N THR A 40 -13.41 -13.60 -0.01
CA THR A 40 -12.61 -13.38 -1.22
C THR A 40 -11.78 -14.62 -1.55
N LEU A 41 -11.27 -14.72 -2.76
CA LEU A 41 -10.32 -15.79 -3.11
C LEU A 41 -9.05 -15.74 -2.26
N TRP A 42 -8.62 -14.53 -1.91
CA TRP A 42 -7.50 -14.32 -1.00
C TRP A 42 -7.77 -14.93 0.38
N ASP A 43 -8.92 -14.62 0.99
CA ASP A 43 -9.27 -15.12 2.33
C ASP A 43 -9.38 -16.63 2.37
N ILE A 44 -10.00 -17.23 1.33
CA ILE A 44 -10.10 -18.69 1.21
C ILE A 44 -8.69 -19.28 1.08
N SER A 45 -7.84 -18.69 0.25
CA SER A 45 -6.49 -19.16 0.03
C SER A 45 -5.62 -19.07 1.29
N ALA A 46 -5.78 -18.02 2.10
CA ALA A 46 -5.07 -17.86 3.36
C ALA A 46 -5.39 -18.97 4.38
N ARG A 47 -6.56 -19.62 4.28
CA ARG A 47 -6.90 -20.79 5.12
C ARG A 47 -6.06 -22.00 4.77
N PHE A 48 -5.69 -22.17 3.50
CA PHE A 48 -4.96 -23.35 3.01
C PHE A 48 -3.46 -23.11 2.84
N LEU A 49 -3.06 -21.88 2.52
CA LEU A 49 -1.69 -21.50 2.15
C LEU A 49 -1.10 -20.50 3.15
N LYS A 50 0.21 -20.62 3.42
CA LYS A 50 0.97 -19.54 4.08
C LYS A 50 1.21 -18.35 3.16
N GLN A 51 1.07 -18.54 1.85
CA GLN A 51 1.26 -17.54 0.81
C GLN A 51 -0.03 -17.47 -0.03
N PRO A 52 -1.06 -16.73 0.42
CA PRO A 52 -2.37 -16.72 -0.22
C PRO A 52 -2.35 -16.34 -1.69
N TRP A 53 -1.46 -15.43 -2.08
CA TRP A 53 -1.32 -14.94 -3.47
C TRP A 53 -0.92 -16.03 -4.47
N ARG A 54 -0.38 -17.15 -4.01
CA ARG A 54 0.02 -18.28 -4.85
C ARG A 54 -1.13 -19.27 -5.13
N TRP A 55 -2.35 -18.94 -4.79
CA TRP A 55 -3.51 -19.82 -4.94
C TRP A 55 -3.68 -20.35 -6.38
N GLN A 56 -3.26 -19.58 -7.38
CA GLN A 56 -3.32 -19.99 -8.77
C GLN A 56 -2.52 -21.27 -9.06
N GLU A 57 -1.43 -21.49 -8.34
CA GLU A 57 -0.57 -22.66 -8.53
C GLU A 57 -1.25 -23.96 -8.11
N ILE A 58 -2.15 -23.91 -7.13
CA ILE A 58 -2.88 -25.08 -6.64
C ILE A 58 -4.30 -25.19 -7.23
N TRP A 59 -4.76 -24.12 -7.90
CA TRP A 59 -6.09 -24.08 -8.51
C TRP A 59 -6.13 -24.69 -9.91
N GLY A 60 -5.02 -24.80 -10.60
CA GLY A 60 -4.90 -25.15 -12.03
C GLY A 60 -5.39 -26.54 -12.45
N VAL A 61 -5.93 -27.35 -11.54
CA VAL A 61 -6.38 -28.72 -11.81
C VAL A 61 -7.92 -28.86 -11.89
N ASN A 62 -8.65 -27.74 -11.82
CA ASN A 62 -10.10 -27.73 -11.96
C ASN A 62 -10.52 -27.41 -13.42
N PRO A 63 -10.48 -28.37 -14.37
CA PRO A 63 -10.73 -28.14 -15.78
C PRO A 63 -12.19 -27.70 -16.05
N GLN A 64 -13.10 -27.97 -15.10
CA GLN A 64 -14.49 -27.55 -15.14
C GLN A 64 -14.66 -26.05 -14.83
N ILE A 65 -13.64 -25.40 -14.25
CA ILE A 65 -13.68 -23.98 -13.90
C ILE A 65 -12.69 -23.25 -14.78
N LYS A 66 -13.17 -22.82 -15.95
CA LYS A 66 -12.36 -22.03 -16.90
C LYS A 66 -11.96 -20.67 -16.35
N ASN A 67 -12.72 -20.14 -15.37
CA ASN A 67 -12.49 -18.87 -14.74
C ASN A 67 -12.57 -19.04 -13.21
N PRO A 68 -11.44 -18.92 -12.48
CA PRO A 68 -11.41 -19.06 -11.02
C PRO A 68 -12.26 -18.01 -10.29
N HIS A 69 -12.65 -16.93 -10.95
CA HIS A 69 -13.57 -15.92 -10.42
C HIS A 69 -15.02 -16.41 -10.30
N LEU A 70 -15.36 -17.61 -10.82
CA LEU A 70 -16.70 -18.16 -10.75
C LEU A 70 -16.89 -19.10 -9.56
N ILE A 71 -16.51 -18.64 -8.36
CA ILE A 71 -16.81 -19.29 -7.09
C ILE A 71 -17.95 -18.55 -6.41
N TYR A 72 -18.87 -19.29 -5.83
CA TYR A 72 -20.09 -18.73 -5.27
C TYR A 72 -20.26 -19.13 -3.81
N PRO A 73 -20.92 -18.30 -2.99
CA PRO A 73 -21.34 -18.71 -1.66
C PRO A 73 -22.12 -20.02 -1.69
N GLY A 74 -21.74 -20.97 -0.83
CA GLY A 74 -22.26 -22.32 -0.78
C GLY A 74 -21.42 -23.37 -1.48
N ASP A 75 -20.48 -22.99 -2.36
CA ASP A 75 -19.52 -23.94 -2.93
C ASP A 75 -18.59 -24.46 -1.83
N VAL A 76 -18.09 -25.70 -2.00
CA VAL A 76 -17.15 -26.31 -1.07
C VAL A 76 -15.78 -26.43 -1.72
N VAL A 77 -14.77 -25.85 -1.07
CA VAL A 77 -13.36 -25.95 -1.46
C VAL A 77 -12.70 -27.01 -0.59
N SER A 78 -12.12 -28.04 -1.20
CA SER A 78 -11.41 -29.12 -0.50
C SER A 78 -9.96 -29.22 -0.96
N LEU A 79 -9.06 -29.52 0.00
CA LEU A 79 -7.64 -29.75 -0.28
C LEU A 79 -7.41 -31.25 -0.56
N SER A 80 -6.80 -31.56 -1.68
CA SER A 80 -6.32 -32.91 -2.01
C SER A 80 -4.86 -32.88 -2.44
N PHE A 81 -4.25 -34.05 -2.63
CA PHE A 81 -2.87 -34.16 -3.13
C PHE A 81 -2.88 -34.99 -4.42
N LYS A 82 -2.29 -34.43 -5.47
CA LYS A 82 -2.06 -35.11 -6.72
C LYS A 82 -0.57 -35.14 -7.02
N ASP A 83 -0.01 -36.32 -7.18
CA ASP A 83 1.43 -36.52 -7.40
C ASP A 83 2.32 -35.82 -6.34
N GLY A 84 1.85 -35.82 -5.07
CA GLY A 84 2.53 -35.16 -3.94
C GLY A 84 2.39 -33.64 -3.88
N ARG A 85 1.67 -33.03 -4.84
CA ARG A 85 1.42 -31.57 -4.85
C ARG A 85 0.03 -31.27 -4.33
N PRO A 86 -0.14 -30.21 -3.49
CA PRO A 86 -1.44 -29.79 -3.02
C PRO A 86 -2.29 -29.24 -4.18
N VAL A 87 -3.58 -29.57 -4.16
CA VAL A 87 -4.55 -29.14 -5.17
C VAL A 87 -5.86 -28.81 -4.48
N LEU A 88 -6.42 -27.65 -4.78
CA LEU A 88 -7.77 -27.26 -4.37
C LEU A 88 -8.80 -27.74 -5.39
N ASN A 89 -9.77 -28.51 -4.91
CA ASN A 89 -10.93 -28.92 -5.70
C ASN A 89 -12.14 -28.09 -5.27
N LEU A 90 -13.01 -27.78 -6.23
CA LEU A 90 -14.27 -27.09 -5.99
C LEU A 90 -15.44 -28.01 -6.26
N GLU A 91 -16.29 -28.20 -5.26
CA GLU A 91 -17.58 -28.85 -5.40
C GLU A 91 -18.69 -27.81 -5.37
N ARG A 92 -19.46 -27.73 -6.43
CA ARG A 92 -20.56 -26.75 -6.51
C ARG A 92 -21.75 -27.17 -5.68
N ALA A 93 -22.29 -26.25 -4.88
CA ALA A 93 -23.53 -26.45 -4.17
C ALA A 93 -24.66 -26.78 -5.16
N GLY A 94 -25.24 -27.98 -5.03
CA GLY A 94 -26.38 -28.43 -5.84
C GLY A 94 -26.05 -29.21 -7.12
N GLN A 95 -24.78 -29.49 -7.42
CA GLN A 95 -24.44 -30.57 -8.33
C GLN A 95 -24.52 -31.92 -7.58
N VAL A 96 -25.73 -32.46 -7.50
CA VAL A 96 -25.89 -33.87 -7.14
C VAL A 96 -25.24 -34.68 -8.26
N THR A 97 -24.18 -35.42 -7.96
CA THR A 97 -23.64 -36.45 -8.83
C THR A 97 -24.77 -37.43 -9.09
N VAL A 98 -25.37 -37.34 -10.29
CA VAL A 98 -26.52 -38.11 -10.64
C VAL A 98 -26.13 -39.56 -10.89
N GLY A 99 -26.13 -40.32 -9.80
CA GLY A 99 -26.27 -41.75 -9.84
C GLY A 99 -27.68 -42.10 -9.38
N ARG A 100 -28.63 -42.15 -10.30
CA ARG A 100 -30.00 -42.61 -10.25
C ARG A 100 -31.05 -41.53 -10.54
N ASN A 101 -31.98 -41.89 -11.41
CA ASN A 101 -33.14 -41.14 -11.89
C ASN A 101 -33.90 -40.46 -10.72
N VAL A 102 -33.72 -39.16 -10.55
CA VAL A 102 -34.51 -38.34 -9.63
C VAL A 102 -35.60 -37.66 -10.48
N LYS A 103 -36.84 -37.94 -10.16
CA LYS A 103 -38.00 -37.29 -10.73
C LYS A 103 -38.04 -35.84 -10.22
N LEU A 104 -37.68 -34.88 -11.06
CA LEU A 104 -37.73 -33.46 -10.75
C LEU A 104 -39.20 -33.00 -10.70
N SER A 105 -39.63 -32.53 -9.53
CA SER A 105 -40.88 -31.77 -9.42
C SER A 105 -40.61 -30.32 -9.83
N PRO A 106 -41.51 -29.65 -10.59
CA PRO A 106 -41.34 -28.24 -10.93
C PRO A 106 -41.53 -27.39 -9.68
N THR A 107 -40.43 -26.94 -9.13
CA THR A 107 -40.37 -25.92 -8.08
C THR A 107 -39.81 -24.64 -8.68
N ILE A 108 -40.51 -23.52 -8.49
CA ILE A 108 -39.99 -22.19 -8.80
C ILE A 108 -38.79 -21.94 -7.90
N ARG A 109 -37.60 -22.00 -8.47
CA ARG A 109 -36.39 -21.52 -7.76
C ARG A 109 -36.29 -20.03 -8.05
N SER A 110 -36.68 -19.19 -7.09
CA SER A 110 -36.19 -17.82 -7.05
C SER A 110 -34.72 -17.87 -6.59
N SER A 111 -33.80 -17.94 -7.54
CA SER A 111 -32.40 -17.71 -7.22
C SER A 111 -32.24 -16.22 -6.97
N GLU A 112 -31.91 -15.82 -5.77
CA GLU A 112 -31.26 -14.53 -5.56
C GLU A 112 -30.09 -14.46 -6.55
N ASN A 113 -29.83 -13.29 -7.08
CA ASN A 113 -28.74 -13.07 -8.03
C ASN A 113 -27.42 -13.15 -7.24
N ILE A 114 -27.00 -14.38 -6.93
CA ILE A 114 -25.77 -14.65 -6.15
C ILE A 114 -24.61 -14.31 -7.07
N LYS A 115 -23.87 -13.23 -6.72
CA LYS A 115 -22.65 -12.85 -7.42
C LYS A 115 -21.50 -13.76 -6.99
N ALA A 116 -20.58 -14.04 -7.92
CA ALA A 116 -19.32 -14.70 -7.61
C ALA A 116 -18.51 -13.88 -6.59
N ILE A 117 -17.71 -14.57 -5.79
CA ILE A 117 -16.81 -13.89 -4.84
C ILE A 117 -15.66 -13.21 -5.59
N PRO A 118 -15.23 -12.01 -5.19
CA PRO A 118 -14.09 -11.32 -5.80
C PRO A 118 -12.76 -11.95 -5.40
N ALA A 119 -11.70 -11.67 -6.15
CA ALA A 119 -10.36 -12.11 -5.81
C ALA A 119 -9.82 -11.40 -4.55
N ILE A 120 -10.18 -10.15 -4.37
CA ILE A 120 -9.80 -9.28 -3.26
C ILE A 120 -11.03 -8.49 -2.79
N PRO A 121 -11.02 -7.87 -1.60
CA PRO A 121 -12.16 -7.09 -1.12
C PRO A 121 -12.36 -5.81 -1.95
N ILE A 122 -13.15 -5.90 -3.03
CA ILE A 122 -13.42 -4.79 -3.97
C ILE A 122 -14.03 -3.59 -3.25
N ASP A 123 -14.87 -3.81 -2.24
CA ASP A 123 -15.50 -2.73 -1.48
C ASP A 123 -14.47 -1.80 -0.82
N ALA A 124 -13.30 -2.34 -0.42
CA ALA A 124 -12.23 -1.56 0.18
C ALA A 124 -11.54 -0.61 -0.82
N ILE A 125 -11.53 -0.97 -2.10
CA ILE A 125 -10.82 -0.20 -3.14
C ILE A 125 -11.75 0.48 -4.14
N GLN A 126 -13.06 0.25 -4.09
CA GLN A 126 -14.02 0.72 -5.09
C GLN A 126 -13.92 2.23 -5.35
N GLN A 127 -13.85 3.04 -4.29
CA GLN A 127 -13.67 4.47 -4.40
C GLN A 127 -12.34 4.87 -5.04
N PHE A 128 -11.30 4.04 -4.92
CA PHE A 128 -9.97 4.30 -5.47
C PHE A 128 -9.79 3.75 -6.88
N LEU A 129 -10.72 2.96 -7.38
CA LEU A 129 -10.75 2.53 -8.78
C LEU A 129 -11.27 3.64 -9.70
N VAL A 130 -12.22 4.43 -9.22
CA VAL A 130 -12.93 5.42 -10.03
C VAL A 130 -12.26 6.81 -9.96
N TRP A 131 -11.85 7.27 -8.77
CA TRP A 131 -11.53 8.66 -8.54
C TRP A 131 -10.05 9.04 -8.48
N PRO A 132 -9.10 8.26 -7.97
CA PRO A 132 -7.75 8.78 -7.78
C PRO A 132 -7.00 8.87 -9.09
N ILE A 133 -6.59 10.08 -9.40
CA ILE A 133 -5.64 10.40 -10.46
C ILE A 133 -4.39 10.94 -9.79
N ILE A 134 -3.23 10.65 -10.34
CA ILE A 134 -1.99 11.31 -9.97
C ILE A 134 -1.74 12.41 -10.98
N LEU A 135 -1.56 13.60 -10.47
CA LEU A 135 -1.22 14.75 -11.28
C LEU A 135 0.29 14.78 -11.46
N GLU A 136 0.76 14.68 -12.70
CA GLU A 136 2.15 14.97 -13.02
C GLU A 136 2.38 16.49 -13.05
N GLU A 137 3.58 16.94 -12.73
CA GLU A 137 3.88 18.36 -12.55
C GLU A 137 3.59 19.17 -13.81
N ASP A 138 3.92 18.61 -14.97
CA ASP A 138 3.79 19.26 -16.28
C ASP A 138 2.36 19.18 -16.87
N GLU A 139 1.55 18.22 -16.43
CA GLU A 139 0.22 17.99 -16.99
C GLU A 139 -0.82 18.95 -16.44
N THR A 140 -0.70 19.33 -15.17
CA THR A 140 -1.73 20.13 -14.47
C THR A 140 -1.90 21.52 -15.03
N ASP A 141 -0.85 22.11 -15.58
CA ASP A 141 -0.88 23.50 -16.08
C ASP A 141 -1.71 23.63 -17.37
N ASN A 142 -1.82 22.53 -18.12
CA ASN A 142 -2.56 22.47 -19.38
C ASN A 142 -4.01 21.99 -19.21
N TRP A 143 -4.42 21.58 -18.02
CA TRP A 143 -5.79 21.12 -17.80
C TRP A 143 -6.78 22.25 -17.70
N PRO A 144 -8.02 22.06 -18.21
CA PRO A 144 -9.11 23.00 -18.02
C PRO A 144 -9.34 23.28 -16.52
N TYR A 145 -9.67 24.50 -16.18
CA TYR A 145 -9.83 24.93 -14.80
C TYR A 145 -11.02 25.84 -14.59
N VAL A 146 -11.55 25.81 -13.38
CA VAL A 146 -12.63 26.71 -12.93
C VAL A 146 -12.08 28.11 -12.76
N VAL A 147 -12.66 29.08 -13.46
CA VAL A 147 -12.26 30.50 -13.40
C VAL A 147 -13.21 31.33 -12.53
N SER A 148 -14.50 30.96 -12.44
CA SER A 148 -15.50 31.66 -11.64
C SER A 148 -16.76 30.80 -11.47
N SER A 149 -17.62 31.17 -10.53
CA SER A 149 -19.01 30.73 -10.48
C SER A 149 -19.93 31.80 -11.11
N TYR A 150 -21.18 31.42 -11.42
CA TYR A 150 -22.16 32.33 -12.04
C TYR A 150 -22.36 33.62 -11.27
N ASP A 151 -22.46 33.52 -9.95
CA ASP A 151 -22.73 34.69 -9.07
C ASP A 151 -21.43 35.34 -8.53
N GLY A 152 -20.24 34.95 -9.06
CA GLY A 152 -18.95 35.44 -8.60
C GLY A 152 -18.58 34.96 -7.18
N HIS A 153 -19.27 33.95 -6.66
CA HIS A 153 -18.93 33.37 -5.36
C HIS A 153 -17.57 32.65 -5.43
N LEU A 154 -16.82 32.74 -4.35
CA LEU A 154 -15.50 32.02 -4.21
C LEU A 154 -15.66 30.50 -4.15
N VAL A 155 -16.86 30.03 -3.81
CA VAL A 155 -17.20 28.63 -3.56
C VAL A 155 -18.46 28.29 -4.33
N ALA A 156 -18.47 27.18 -5.04
CA ALA A 156 -19.64 26.68 -5.74
C ALA A 156 -20.03 25.28 -5.23
N ALA A 157 -21.34 25.05 -5.14
CA ALA A 157 -21.96 23.82 -4.67
C ALA A 157 -22.74 23.13 -5.79
N GLU A 158 -23.39 22.02 -5.48
CA GLU A 158 -24.26 21.28 -6.39
C GLU A 158 -25.35 22.19 -7.00
N ASN A 159 -25.65 21.99 -8.28
CA ASN A 159 -26.54 22.78 -9.10
C ASN A 159 -26.06 24.23 -9.41
N ASN A 160 -24.91 24.66 -8.96
CA ASN A 160 -24.33 25.92 -9.37
C ASN A 160 -23.69 25.82 -10.77
N ILE A 161 -23.71 26.95 -11.48
CA ILE A 161 -23.01 27.08 -12.76
C ILE A 161 -21.60 27.56 -12.50
N ILE A 162 -20.63 26.92 -13.13
CA ILE A 162 -19.22 27.31 -13.13
C ILE A 162 -18.76 27.69 -14.54
N TYR A 163 -17.80 28.59 -14.60
CA TYR A 163 -17.11 28.98 -15.84
C TYR A 163 -15.74 28.35 -15.89
N ILE A 164 -15.38 27.82 -17.06
CA ILE A 164 -14.21 26.97 -17.26
C ILE A 164 -13.39 27.56 -18.41
N ARG A 165 -12.08 27.61 -18.24
CA ARG A 165 -11.12 27.94 -19.30
C ARG A 165 -10.21 26.77 -19.63
N GLY A 166 -9.66 26.81 -20.87
CA GLY A 166 -8.69 25.83 -21.34
C GLY A 166 -9.32 24.52 -21.86
N LEU A 167 -10.62 24.49 -22.11
CA LEU A 167 -11.26 23.37 -22.77
C LEU A 167 -10.91 23.39 -24.29
N PRO A 168 -10.62 22.20 -24.89
CA PRO A 168 -10.48 22.11 -26.35
C PRO A 168 -11.80 22.51 -27.03
N GLU A 169 -11.75 23.34 -28.08
CA GLU A 169 -12.92 23.81 -28.79
C GLU A 169 -13.74 22.69 -29.41
N ASP A 170 -13.09 21.61 -29.84
CA ASP A 170 -13.69 20.44 -30.51
C ASP A 170 -14.11 19.34 -29.52
N SER A 171 -14.04 19.57 -28.21
CA SER A 171 -14.42 18.54 -27.23
C SER A 171 -15.93 18.27 -27.30
N ASP A 172 -16.31 17.03 -27.57
CA ASP A 172 -17.70 16.54 -27.47
C ASP A 172 -18.02 15.92 -26.11
N ILE A 173 -17.06 15.93 -25.22
CA ILE A 173 -17.20 15.38 -23.85
C ILE A 173 -18.16 16.26 -23.07
N LYS A 174 -19.17 15.64 -22.51
CA LYS A 174 -20.22 16.33 -21.72
C LYS A 174 -19.99 16.26 -20.24
N GLU A 175 -19.37 15.22 -19.74
CA GLU A 175 -19.19 14.95 -18.32
C GLU A 175 -17.73 15.11 -17.91
N TYR A 176 -17.49 15.83 -16.84
CA TYR A 176 -16.18 16.09 -16.31
C TYR A 176 -16.15 15.81 -14.81
N SER A 177 -15.08 15.20 -14.34
CA SER A 177 -14.73 15.13 -12.93
C SER A 177 -13.90 16.33 -12.54
N ILE A 178 -14.15 16.87 -11.36
CA ILE A 178 -13.46 18.06 -10.82
C ILE A 178 -12.44 17.59 -9.79
N TYR A 179 -11.22 18.07 -9.90
CA TYR A 179 -10.11 17.74 -9.02
C TYR A 179 -9.37 18.98 -8.53
N ARG A 180 -8.86 18.89 -7.30
CA ARG A 180 -7.94 19.89 -6.73
C ARG A 180 -6.55 19.29 -6.59
N LYS A 181 -5.54 20.06 -6.98
CA LYS A 181 -4.15 19.68 -6.75
C LYS A 181 -3.87 19.64 -5.24
N GLY A 182 -3.55 18.47 -4.74
CA GLY A 182 -3.20 18.19 -3.36
C GLY A 182 -1.69 18.26 -3.09
N PRO A 183 -1.23 17.70 -1.98
CA PRO A 183 0.18 17.65 -1.62
C PRO A 183 0.99 16.80 -2.60
N ALA A 184 2.29 17.10 -2.69
CA ALA A 184 3.22 16.34 -3.50
C ALA A 184 3.59 15.02 -2.84
N TYR A 185 3.61 13.94 -3.61
CA TYR A 185 4.28 12.69 -3.22
C TYR A 185 5.77 12.84 -3.50
N LYS A 186 6.58 12.72 -2.46
CA LYS A 186 8.02 12.93 -2.53
C LYS A 186 8.77 11.66 -2.18
N ASN A 187 9.78 11.35 -2.95
CA ASN A 187 10.76 10.32 -2.61
C ASN A 187 11.82 10.97 -1.73
N VAL A 188 11.75 10.70 -0.41
CA VAL A 188 12.69 11.28 0.56
C VAL A 188 14.06 10.64 0.37
N LYS A 189 15.04 11.44 -0.01
CA LYS A 189 16.42 10.99 -0.17
C LYS A 189 17.12 10.87 1.18
N LYS A 190 18.01 9.89 1.30
CA LYS A 190 18.78 9.64 2.54
C LYS A 190 19.82 10.74 2.82
N ASP A 191 20.31 11.41 1.79
CA ASP A 191 21.25 12.53 1.91
C ASP A 191 20.51 13.85 2.03
N LYS A 192 20.81 14.61 3.08
CA LYS A 192 20.17 15.90 3.37
C LYS A 192 20.53 17.02 2.39
N ASP A 193 21.58 16.81 1.61
CA ASP A 193 22.06 17.78 0.63
C ASP A 193 21.43 17.64 -0.76
N GLU A 194 20.60 16.58 -0.96
CA GLU A 194 19.84 16.39 -2.18
C GLU A 194 18.37 16.75 -1.97
N GLU A 195 17.79 17.50 -2.91
CA GLU A 195 16.35 17.78 -2.91
C GLU A 195 15.52 16.52 -3.11
N ASP A 196 14.41 16.42 -2.37
CA ASP A 196 13.46 15.32 -2.53
C ASP A 196 12.88 15.31 -3.94
N GLU A 197 12.88 14.16 -4.59
CA GLU A 197 12.26 14.01 -5.90
C GLU A 197 10.74 14.03 -5.77
N VAL A 198 10.07 14.94 -6.49
CA VAL A 198 8.62 14.93 -6.64
C VAL A 198 8.23 13.84 -7.63
N LEU A 199 7.40 12.90 -7.18
CA LEU A 199 6.92 11.77 -7.98
C LEU A 199 5.57 12.07 -8.64
N GLY A 200 4.82 13.03 -8.11
CA GLY A 200 3.51 13.46 -8.56
C GLY A 200 2.75 14.18 -7.44
N TYR A 201 1.54 14.60 -7.71
CA TYR A 201 0.67 15.27 -6.75
C TYR A 201 -0.62 14.47 -6.57
N GLU A 202 -1.14 14.47 -5.36
CA GLU A 202 -2.46 13.92 -5.09
C GLU A 202 -3.52 14.72 -5.84
N ALA A 203 -4.42 14.03 -6.55
CA ALA A 203 -5.61 14.66 -7.10
C ALA A 203 -6.77 14.44 -6.13
N ILE A 204 -7.13 15.48 -5.40
CA ILE A 204 -8.27 15.46 -4.49
C ILE A 204 -9.53 15.56 -5.32
N TYR A 205 -10.37 14.51 -5.32
CA TYR A 205 -11.67 14.56 -5.97
C TYR A 205 -12.60 15.56 -5.26
N ILE A 206 -13.25 16.41 -6.05
CA ILE A 206 -14.13 17.47 -5.58
C ILE A 206 -15.58 17.18 -5.96
N GLY A 207 -15.84 16.73 -7.21
CA GLY A 207 -17.19 16.48 -7.67
C GLY A 207 -17.25 16.24 -9.18
N GLN A 208 -18.45 16.38 -9.74
CA GLN A 208 -18.72 16.22 -11.18
C GLN A 208 -19.46 17.43 -11.74
N ALA A 209 -19.24 17.70 -13.01
CA ALA A 209 -19.97 18.74 -13.74
C ALA A 209 -20.35 18.28 -15.15
N VAL A 210 -21.48 18.78 -15.62
CA VAL A 210 -21.97 18.55 -16.99
C VAL A 210 -21.93 19.84 -17.78
N MET A 211 -21.32 19.80 -18.94
CA MET A 211 -21.19 20.94 -19.85
C MET A 211 -22.55 21.45 -20.31
N GLN A 212 -22.78 22.75 -20.21
CA GLN A 212 -23.96 23.43 -20.74
C GLN A 212 -23.69 24.15 -22.06
N LYS A 213 -22.59 24.93 -22.09
CA LYS A 213 -22.22 25.73 -23.28
C LYS A 213 -20.74 25.60 -23.53
N LYS A 214 -20.37 25.37 -24.79
CA LYS A 214 -19.00 25.42 -25.29
C LYS A 214 -18.55 26.89 -25.42
N GLY A 215 -17.25 27.12 -25.36
CA GLY A 215 -16.63 28.44 -25.51
C GLY A 215 -15.42 28.63 -24.60
N ASP A 216 -14.82 29.80 -24.61
CA ASP A 216 -13.76 30.18 -23.66
C ASP A 216 -14.10 31.58 -23.08
N PRO A 217 -14.69 31.66 -21.89
CA PRO A 217 -14.99 30.57 -20.99
C PRO A 217 -16.20 29.72 -21.41
N ALA A 218 -16.11 28.43 -21.22
CA ALA A 218 -17.22 27.47 -21.28
C ALA A 218 -18.03 27.53 -19.99
N SER A 219 -19.27 26.97 -19.99
CA SER A 219 -20.06 26.84 -18.77
C SER A 219 -20.51 25.40 -18.52
N ALA A 220 -20.48 24.99 -17.26
CA ALA A 220 -20.96 23.68 -16.79
C ALA A 220 -21.80 23.83 -15.52
N VAL A 221 -22.68 22.85 -15.29
CA VAL A 221 -23.42 22.70 -14.03
C VAL A 221 -22.79 21.61 -13.22
N ILE A 222 -22.55 21.91 -11.95
CA ILE A 222 -22.10 20.93 -10.97
C ILE A 222 -23.27 19.98 -10.67
N THR A 223 -23.05 18.67 -10.88
CA THR A 223 -24.08 17.62 -10.70
C THR A 223 -23.94 16.89 -9.38
N SER A 224 -22.73 16.81 -8.84
CA SER A 224 -22.46 16.24 -7.51
C SER A 224 -21.19 16.83 -6.93
N VAL A 225 -21.11 16.95 -5.62
CA VAL A 225 -19.93 17.40 -4.91
C VAL A 225 -19.69 16.60 -3.64
N ASP A 226 -18.43 16.22 -3.42
CA ASP A 226 -17.95 15.72 -2.13
C ASP A 226 -17.40 16.89 -1.29
N ARG A 227 -16.92 17.94 -1.97
CA ARG A 227 -16.38 19.17 -1.39
C ARG A 227 -16.75 20.35 -2.27
N GLU A 228 -16.73 21.54 -1.69
CA GLU A 228 -17.01 22.77 -2.45
C GLU A 228 -15.99 22.96 -3.57
N VAL A 229 -16.50 23.35 -4.74
CA VAL A 229 -15.68 23.69 -5.92
C VAL A 229 -15.10 25.08 -5.74
N LEU A 230 -13.80 25.23 -5.95
CA LEU A 230 -13.08 26.50 -5.84
C LEU A 230 -12.54 26.93 -7.21
N VAL A 231 -12.25 28.22 -7.34
CA VAL A 231 -11.49 28.77 -8.46
C VAL A 231 -10.10 28.10 -8.49
N GLY A 232 -9.70 27.65 -9.67
CA GLY A 232 -8.44 26.90 -9.88
C GLY A 232 -8.58 25.39 -9.83
N ASP A 233 -9.73 24.84 -9.41
CA ASP A 233 -9.97 23.39 -9.50
C ASP A 233 -9.94 22.95 -10.97
N ARG A 234 -9.42 21.78 -11.26
CA ARG A 234 -9.14 21.24 -12.60
C ARG A 234 -10.24 20.29 -13.04
N LEU A 235 -10.52 20.30 -14.33
CA LEU A 235 -11.50 19.40 -14.92
C LEU A 235 -10.81 18.30 -15.75
N VAL A 236 -11.25 17.07 -15.53
CA VAL A 236 -10.80 15.89 -16.26
C VAL A 236 -12.00 15.26 -16.95
N PRO A 237 -11.88 14.92 -18.23
CA PRO A 237 -12.94 14.22 -18.94
C PRO A 237 -13.33 12.94 -18.23
N ASN A 238 -14.63 12.74 -18.02
CA ASN A 238 -15.12 11.46 -17.55
C ASN A 238 -15.38 10.59 -18.79
N THR A 239 -14.39 9.76 -19.14
CA THR A 239 -14.45 8.90 -20.34
C THR A 239 -15.27 7.64 -20.11
N GLY A 240 -15.71 7.38 -18.87
CA GLY A 240 -16.47 6.16 -18.55
C GLY A 240 -15.68 4.87 -18.76
N GLU A 241 -14.36 4.94 -18.75
CA GLU A 241 -13.53 3.74 -18.88
C GLU A 241 -13.79 2.82 -17.68
N ASP A 242 -14.28 1.64 -17.98
CA ASP A 242 -14.44 0.58 -16.99
C ASP A 242 -13.06 0.15 -16.48
N VAL A 243 -12.72 0.53 -15.25
CA VAL A 243 -11.52 0.03 -14.60
C VAL A 243 -11.72 -1.44 -14.31
N SER A 244 -10.79 -2.27 -14.79
CA SER A 244 -10.83 -3.71 -14.49
C SER A 244 -10.89 -3.93 -12.98
N THR A 245 -11.87 -4.69 -12.55
CA THR A 245 -12.02 -5.13 -11.15
C THR A 245 -11.48 -6.55 -10.94
N GLU A 246 -10.93 -7.15 -11.99
CA GLU A 246 -10.35 -8.48 -11.93
C GLU A 246 -8.84 -8.37 -11.68
N PHE A 247 -8.42 -8.52 -10.45
CA PHE A 247 -7.02 -8.50 -10.05
C PHE A 247 -6.55 -9.92 -9.73
N LEU A 248 -5.58 -10.40 -10.52
CA LEU A 248 -4.91 -11.67 -10.26
C LEU A 248 -3.58 -11.43 -9.58
N PRO A 249 -3.35 -11.97 -8.38
CA PRO A 249 -2.05 -11.85 -7.72
C PRO A 249 -0.95 -12.40 -8.61
N SER A 250 0.14 -11.64 -8.71
CA SER A 250 1.32 -12.02 -9.51
C SER A 250 2.60 -11.52 -8.84
N SER A 251 3.70 -12.24 -9.05
CA SER A 251 5.01 -11.73 -8.68
C SER A 251 5.52 -10.75 -9.74
N THR A 252 6.37 -9.82 -9.35
CA THR A 252 7.04 -8.91 -10.27
C THR A 252 8.04 -9.66 -11.16
N LYS A 253 8.24 -9.20 -12.38
CA LYS A 253 9.21 -9.80 -13.34
C LYS A 253 10.66 -9.65 -12.88
N THR A 254 10.93 -8.63 -12.09
CA THR A 254 12.26 -8.31 -11.54
C THR A 254 12.15 -8.06 -10.05
N LYS A 255 13.24 -8.27 -9.33
CA LYS A 255 13.29 -7.89 -7.91
C LYS A 255 13.27 -6.38 -7.79
N VAL A 256 12.27 -5.86 -7.12
CA VAL A 256 12.05 -4.43 -6.92
C VAL A 256 11.93 -4.14 -5.44
N GLU A 257 12.52 -3.02 -5.02
CA GLU A 257 12.42 -2.52 -3.66
C GLU A 257 11.96 -1.06 -3.69
N GLY A 258 11.05 -0.70 -2.80
CA GLY A 258 10.52 0.64 -2.65
C GLY A 258 10.08 0.92 -1.23
N SER A 259 9.25 1.94 -1.06
CA SER A 259 8.71 2.33 0.25
C SER A 259 7.28 2.84 0.16
N ILE A 260 6.58 2.80 1.29
CA ILE A 260 5.26 3.39 1.45
C ILE A 260 5.42 4.90 1.60
N LEU A 261 4.84 5.69 0.71
CA LEU A 261 4.90 7.15 0.74
C LEU A 261 3.80 7.77 1.61
N SER A 262 2.61 7.23 1.55
CA SER A 262 1.42 7.80 2.17
C SER A 262 0.32 6.76 2.31
N VAL A 263 -0.69 7.09 3.10
CA VAL A 263 -1.97 6.36 3.18
C VAL A 263 -3.02 7.20 2.48
N VAL A 264 -3.79 6.58 1.59
CA VAL A 264 -4.89 7.26 0.91
C VAL A 264 -6.11 7.24 1.84
N THR A 265 -6.23 8.23 2.70
CA THR A 265 -7.33 8.29 3.69
C THR A 265 -8.42 9.31 3.32
N GLY A 266 -8.26 10.04 2.21
CA GLY A 266 -9.13 11.20 1.92
C GLY A 266 -8.95 12.36 2.91
N ILE A 267 -8.13 12.18 3.94
CA ILE A 267 -7.76 13.18 4.94
C ILE A 267 -6.25 13.31 4.88
N SER A 268 -5.77 14.29 4.13
CA SER A 268 -4.35 14.60 3.99
C SER A 268 -3.68 14.71 5.35
N GLN A 269 -2.61 13.94 5.53
CA GLN A 269 -1.48 14.21 6.42
C GLN A 269 -1.79 15.05 7.68
N LEU A 270 -2.51 14.49 8.62
CA LEU A 270 -2.32 14.89 10.00
C LEU A 270 -1.01 14.23 10.44
N GLY A 271 0.04 15.03 10.61
CA GLY A 271 1.38 14.61 11.01
C GLY A 271 1.38 13.84 12.33
N GLY A 272 1.12 12.56 12.23
CA GLY A 272 1.17 11.58 13.29
C GLY A 272 1.67 10.28 12.69
N VAL A 273 2.25 9.42 13.50
CA VAL A 273 2.63 8.06 13.13
C VAL A 273 1.33 7.30 12.83
N ALA A 274 0.81 7.45 11.62
CA ALA A 274 -0.37 6.72 11.20
C ALA A 274 0.02 5.24 11.08
N GLN A 275 -0.55 4.44 11.97
CA GLN A 275 -0.45 2.99 11.87
C GLN A 275 -1.41 2.52 10.77
N ILE A 276 -0.86 1.78 9.83
CA ILE A 276 -1.58 1.26 8.66
C ILE A 276 -2.09 -0.13 9.01
N GLY A 277 -3.38 -0.35 8.81
CA GLY A 277 -4.04 -1.61 9.05
C GLY A 277 -4.39 -2.38 7.77
N GLN A 278 -4.94 -3.56 7.95
CA GLN A 278 -5.47 -4.39 6.87
C GLN A 278 -6.58 -3.65 6.11
N TYR A 279 -6.60 -3.84 4.79
CA TYR A 279 -7.54 -3.23 3.83
C TYR A 279 -7.45 -1.70 3.73
N GLN A 280 -6.36 -1.11 4.18
CA GLN A 280 -6.07 0.29 3.88
C GLN A 280 -5.28 0.41 2.57
N VAL A 281 -5.56 1.50 1.85
CA VAL A 281 -4.89 1.83 0.59
C VAL A 281 -3.68 2.69 0.87
N VAL A 282 -2.55 2.29 0.33
CA VAL A 282 -1.27 2.99 0.45
C VAL A 282 -0.71 3.39 -0.92
N VAL A 283 0.13 4.41 -0.91
CA VAL A 283 0.87 4.90 -2.08
C VAL A 283 2.31 4.43 -1.99
N LEU A 284 2.81 3.83 -3.07
CA LEU A 284 4.20 3.36 -3.18
C LEU A 284 5.00 4.27 -4.11
N ASN A 285 6.31 4.40 -3.84
CA ASN A 285 7.26 5.08 -4.75
C ASN A 285 7.72 4.17 -5.92
N LEU A 286 6.89 3.23 -6.29
CA LEU A 286 7.08 2.29 -7.37
C LEU A 286 5.93 2.43 -8.36
N GLY A 287 6.23 2.51 -9.65
CA GLY A 287 5.24 2.65 -10.70
C GLY A 287 5.59 1.85 -11.95
N GLU A 288 4.93 2.17 -13.05
CA GLU A 288 5.15 1.52 -14.35
C GLU A 288 6.60 1.60 -14.82
N ASN A 289 7.29 2.72 -14.53
CA ASN A 289 8.73 2.89 -14.83
C ASN A 289 9.61 1.86 -14.11
N ASN A 290 9.13 1.26 -13.03
CA ASN A 290 9.79 0.19 -12.28
C ASN A 290 9.31 -1.20 -12.72
N GLY A 291 8.46 -1.29 -13.75
CA GLY A 291 7.87 -2.54 -14.24
C GLY A 291 6.76 -3.09 -13.32
N ILE A 292 6.09 -2.22 -12.58
CA ILE A 292 4.98 -2.60 -11.71
C ILE A 292 3.68 -2.65 -12.52
N GLU A 293 2.94 -3.73 -12.32
CA GLU A 293 1.65 -3.99 -12.95
C GLU A 293 0.56 -4.23 -11.89
N PRO A 294 -0.71 -3.92 -12.16
CA PRO A 294 -1.80 -4.31 -11.28
C PRO A 294 -1.81 -5.83 -11.03
N GLY A 295 -1.99 -6.22 -9.76
CA GLY A 295 -1.87 -7.61 -9.31
C GLY A 295 -0.53 -7.95 -8.67
N ASN A 296 0.52 -7.13 -8.84
CA ASN A 296 1.81 -7.41 -8.23
C ASN A 296 1.72 -7.38 -6.70
N VAL A 297 2.32 -8.39 -6.06
CA VAL A 297 2.30 -8.59 -4.62
C VAL A 297 3.66 -8.26 -4.03
N PHE A 298 3.64 -7.52 -2.90
CA PHE A 298 4.82 -7.08 -2.16
C PHE A 298 4.74 -7.48 -0.70
N GLY A 299 5.88 -7.88 -0.14
CA GLY A 299 6.06 -7.97 1.30
C GLY A 299 6.36 -6.60 1.90
N ILE A 300 5.83 -6.35 3.09
CA ILE A 300 6.08 -5.13 3.87
C ILE A 300 7.11 -5.46 4.93
N PHE A 301 8.16 -4.66 5.00
CA PHE A 301 9.25 -4.81 5.95
C PHE A 301 9.36 -3.54 6.77
N GLN A 302 9.24 -3.71 8.08
CA GLN A 302 9.40 -2.59 8.99
C GLN A 302 10.82 -2.06 8.92
N ASN A 303 10.95 -0.74 8.75
CA ASN A 303 12.26 -0.10 8.71
C ASN A 303 13.00 -0.28 10.04
N ASN A 304 14.33 -0.36 9.93
CA ASN A 304 15.25 -0.50 11.04
C ASN A 304 15.01 0.56 12.13
N PHE A 305 14.40 0.16 13.25
CA PHE A 305 14.27 1.03 14.40
C PHE A 305 15.61 1.15 15.13
N LYS A 306 16.00 2.38 15.43
CA LYS A 306 17.12 2.65 16.30
C LYS A 306 16.62 2.72 17.75
N VAL A 307 16.91 1.69 18.51
CA VAL A 307 16.60 1.64 19.95
C VAL A 307 17.81 2.01 20.77
N LYS A 308 17.60 2.85 21.77
CA LYS A 308 18.66 3.12 22.75
C LYS A 308 18.74 1.95 23.72
N ASP A 309 19.86 1.20 23.67
CA ASP A 309 20.14 0.21 24.70
C ASP A 309 20.52 0.95 26.01
N SER A 310 19.58 0.99 26.96
CA SER A 310 19.80 1.60 28.28
C SER A 310 20.46 0.64 29.28
N ILE A 311 20.68 -0.64 28.89
CA ILE A 311 21.18 -1.70 29.77
C ILE A 311 22.63 -2.08 29.43
N GLY A 312 23.12 -1.68 28.28
CA GLY A 312 24.37 -2.14 27.66
C GLY A 312 25.65 -1.78 28.36
N ILE A 313 26.64 -2.50 27.96
CA ILE A 313 28.00 -2.72 28.52
C ILE A 313 28.79 -1.45 28.77
N ASN A 314 29.35 -1.33 29.98
CA ASN A 314 30.31 -0.32 30.40
C ASN A 314 31.59 -0.25 29.53
N ARG A 315 31.70 0.82 28.71
CA ARG A 315 32.99 1.23 28.12
C ARG A 315 33.28 2.70 28.46
N PRO A 316 34.26 3.00 29.31
CA PRO A 316 34.48 4.35 29.86
C PRO A 316 35.02 5.40 28.87
N GLU A 317 35.65 5.01 27.77
CA GLU A 317 36.56 5.90 27.01
C GLU A 317 35.91 6.78 25.94
N VAL A 318 34.65 6.56 25.56
CA VAL A 318 33.99 7.29 24.44
C VAL A 318 33.07 8.41 24.94
N LEU A 319 32.62 8.35 26.18
CA LEU A 319 31.65 9.29 26.77
C LEU A 319 32.15 10.71 26.94
N GLU A 320 33.45 10.90 27.17
CA GLU A 320 33.99 12.26 27.44
C GLU A 320 34.03 13.17 26.21
N LYS A 321 34.16 12.61 24.99
CA LYS A 321 34.27 13.39 23.76
C LYS A 321 32.92 13.80 23.18
N GLU A 322 31.91 12.95 23.29
CA GLU A 322 30.56 13.24 22.75
C GLU A 322 29.76 14.15 23.69
N ASP A 323 29.82 13.92 25.00
CA ASP A 323 29.18 14.80 25.98
C ASP A 323 29.79 16.21 25.95
N ALA A 324 31.09 16.34 25.73
CA ALA A 324 31.72 17.64 25.54
C ALA A 324 31.27 18.39 24.28
N LYS A 325 31.02 17.68 23.16
CA LYS A 325 30.49 18.28 21.95
C LYS A 325 29.03 18.70 22.09
N ARG A 326 28.22 17.88 22.77
CA ARG A 326 26.80 18.15 23.01
C ARG A 326 26.58 19.33 23.92
N ILE A 327 27.36 19.42 24.98
CA ILE A 327 27.34 20.56 25.92
C ILE A 327 27.75 21.88 25.23
N LYS A 328 28.62 21.81 24.21
CA LYS A 328 29.05 22.98 23.44
C LYS A 328 27.95 23.46 22.50
N PHE A 329 27.22 22.52 21.86
CA PHE A 329 26.10 22.83 20.97
C PHE A 329 24.91 23.43 21.72
N GLU A 330 24.56 22.88 22.90
CA GLU A 330 23.46 23.40 23.74
C GLU A 330 23.76 24.79 24.33
N ARG A 331 25.00 25.25 24.31
CA ARG A 331 25.38 26.56 24.82
C ARG A 331 25.25 27.72 23.85
N GLU A 332 25.31 27.46 22.56
CA GLU A 332 25.31 28.52 21.54
C GLU A 332 23.92 29.02 21.17
N ASP A 333 22.85 28.18 21.33
CA ASP A 333 21.49 28.50 20.87
C ASP A 333 20.42 28.70 21.97
N ALA A 334 20.80 28.73 23.24
CA ALA A 334 19.85 28.75 24.36
C ALA A 334 19.31 30.15 24.71
N ASN A 335 17.97 30.28 24.76
CA ASN A 335 17.25 31.44 25.28
C ASN A 335 17.50 31.63 26.81
N LEU A 336 17.19 32.84 27.36
CA LEU A 336 17.41 33.18 28.76
C LEU A 336 16.83 32.17 29.77
N PHE A 337 15.66 31.57 29.43
CA PHE A 337 15.00 30.54 30.26
C PHE A 337 15.80 29.24 30.29
N ASP A 338 16.34 28.82 29.14
CA ASP A 338 17.17 27.63 29.03
C ASP A 338 18.52 27.78 29.75
N ARG A 339 19.02 29.02 29.88
CA ARG A 339 20.27 29.31 30.64
C ARG A 339 20.08 29.10 32.13
N GLU A 340 18.93 29.46 32.69
CA GLU A 340 18.64 29.25 34.13
C GLU A 340 18.37 27.77 34.42
N LEU A 341 17.61 27.10 33.52
CA LEU A 341 17.36 25.65 33.60
C LEU A 341 18.67 24.86 33.49
N SER A 342 19.56 25.27 32.57
CA SER A 342 20.86 24.63 32.40
C SER A 342 21.79 24.82 33.60
N LYS A 343 21.73 25.98 34.32
CA LYS A 343 22.47 26.19 35.59
C LYS A 343 21.96 25.24 36.68
N LEU A 344 20.65 25.07 36.80
CA LEU A 344 20.03 24.15 37.75
C LEU A 344 20.42 22.69 37.47
N VAL A 345 20.31 22.27 36.19
CA VAL A 345 20.72 20.94 35.75
C VAL A 345 22.19 20.69 35.99
N ASN A 346 23.07 21.68 35.75
CA ASN A 346 24.50 21.56 36.00
C ASN A 346 24.84 21.54 37.51
N ALA A 347 24.06 22.25 38.33
CA ALA A 347 24.21 22.19 39.81
C ALA A 347 23.81 20.80 40.34
N ILE A 348 22.70 20.23 39.86
CA ILE A 348 22.26 18.88 40.22
C ILE A 348 23.27 17.84 39.72
N ARG A 349 23.79 17.98 38.51
CA ARG A 349 24.84 17.12 37.95
C ARG A 349 26.14 17.19 38.77
N GLY A 350 26.56 18.40 39.17
CA GLY A 350 27.70 18.60 40.05
C GLY A 350 27.53 17.94 41.43
N ALA A 351 26.32 17.96 41.97
CA ALA A 351 25.98 17.26 43.20
C ALA A 351 26.03 15.72 43.03
N ILE A 352 25.53 15.20 41.92
CA ILE A 352 25.57 13.75 41.58
C ILE A 352 27.02 13.29 41.41
N VAL A 353 27.86 14.05 40.70
CA VAL A 353 29.29 13.72 40.52
C VAL A 353 30.04 13.73 41.85
N LYS A 354 29.73 14.67 42.77
CA LYS A 354 30.30 14.67 44.12
C LYS A 354 29.82 13.48 44.94
N PHE A 355 28.57 13.09 44.80
CA PHE A 355 27.99 11.91 45.45
C PHE A 355 28.66 10.62 44.94
N ASP A 356 28.82 10.48 43.64
CA ASP A 356 29.46 9.33 43.00
C ASP A 356 30.94 9.19 43.40
N LYS A 357 31.66 10.31 43.54
CA LYS A 357 33.04 10.32 44.10
C LYS A 357 33.09 9.84 45.54
N LYS A 358 32.07 10.16 46.36
CA LYS A 358 32.00 9.79 47.76
C LYS A 358 31.54 8.35 47.99
N PHE A 359 30.79 7.80 47.02
CA PHE A 359 30.23 6.46 47.07
C PHE A 359 30.45 5.68 45.74
N PRO A 360 31.69 5.25 45.48
CA PRO A 360 32.06 4.63 44.19
C PRO A 360 31.28 3.33 43.88
N ALA A 361 30.70 2.66 44.86
CA ALA A 361 29.86 1.49 44.67
C ALA A 361 28.53 1.80 43.97
N PHE A 362 28.08 3.05 44.01
CA PHE A 362 26.87 3.52 43.31
C PHE A 362 27.21 4.23 42.00
N ALA A 363 28.47 4.62 41.78
CA ALA A 363 28.93 5.32 40.57
C ALA A 363 29.00 4.41 39.32
N ASN A 364 28.95 3.10 39.48
CA ASN A 364 29.06 2.12 38.39
C ASN A 364 27.79 1.96 37.51
N ARG A 365 26.81 2.85 37.65
CA ARG A 365 25.63 2.91 36.79
C ARG A 365 25.72 4.02 35.73
N LYS A 366 26.87 4.19 35.10
CA LYS A 366 26.90 4.92 33.83
C LYS A 366 26.40 3.99 32.72
N THR A 367 25.09 3.92 32.56
CA THR A 367 24.47 3.27 31.42
C THR A 367 24.80 4.08 30.17
N ARG A 368 25.73 3.56 29.38
CA ARG A 368 25.91 4.02 28.00
C ARG A 368 24.70 3.57 27.21
N SER A 369 23.90 4.51 26.76
CA SER A 369 22.89 4.20 25.78
C SER A 369 23.56 4.02 24.40
N GLU A 370 23.84 2.81 24.01
CA GLU A 370 24.22 2.50 22.63
C GLU A 370 22.96 2.47 21.77
N THR A 371 23.00 3.13 20.62
CA THR A 371 21.90 3.04 19.67
C THR A 371 22.11 1.79 18.84
N ILE A 372 21.26 0.80 19.05
CA ILE A 372 21.26 -0.47 18.31
C ILE A 372 20.22 -0.37 17.20
N THR A 373 20.59 -0.77 16.00
CA THR A 373 19.66 -0.92 14.88
C THR A 373 19.06 -2.32 14.95
N LEU A 374 17.73 -2.39 15.12
CA LEU A 374 17.01 -3.67 15.09
C LEU A 374 16.99 -4.24 13.67
N PRO A 375 16.94 -5.57 13.49
CA PRO A 375 16.79 -6.17 12.18
C PRO A 375 15.45 -5.79 11.57
N GLU A 376 15.39 -5.82 10.24
CA GLU A 376 14.13 -5.67 9.51
C GLU A 376 13.24 -6.89 9.78
N GLU A 377 11.96 -6.64 10.03
CA GLU A 377 10.95 -7.68 10.24
C GLU A 377 9.88 -7.60 9.15
N HIS A 378 9.48 -8.76 8.60
CA HIS A 378 8.32 -8.85 7.73
C HIS A 378 7.06 -8.63 8.56
N VAL A 379 6.25 -7.63 8.20
CA VAL A 379 5.08 -7.21 8.99
C VAL A 379 3.78 -7.29 8.21
N GLY A 380 3.81 -7.68 6.94
CA GLY A 380 2.58 -7.82 6.17
C GLY A 380 2.80 -7.98 4.67
N VAL A 381 1.69 -8.08 3.95
CA VAL A 381 1.64 -8.26 2.50
C VAL A 381 0.65 -7.28 1.92
N MET A 382 0.98 -6.73 0.75
CA MET A 382 0.11 -5.84 -0.01
C MET A 382 0.04 -6.24 -1.48
N MET A 383 -1.02 -5.82 -2.17
CA MET A 383 -1.18 -6.04 -3.60
C MET A 383 -1.46 -4.72 -4.31
N VAL A 384 -0.75 -4.47 -5.39
CA VAL A 384 -0.98 -3.32 -6.27
C VAL A 384 -2.26 -3.54 -7.08
N PHE A 385 -3.14 -2.54 -7.09
CA PHE A 385 -4.37 -2.58 -7.89
C PHE A 385 -4.43 -1.46 -8.93
N ARG A 386 -3.60 -0.42 -8.81
CA ARG A 386 -3.52 0.66 -9.80
C ARG A 386 -2.10 1.19 -9.91
N THR A 387 -1.66 1.41 -11.15
CA THR A 387 -0.31 1.91 -11.45
C THR A 387 -0.36 3.25 -12.17
N PHE A 388 0.67 4.05 -11.93
CA PHE A 388 0.98 5.30 -12.60
C PHE A 388 2.46 5.28 -12.98
N LYS A 389 2.96 6.24 -13.72
CA LYS A 389 4.35 6.23 -14.20
C LYS A 389 5.40 6.02 -13.11
N LYS A 390 5.32 6.77 -11.99
CA LYS A 390 6.32 6.75 -10.92
C LYS A 390 5.82 6.16 -9.60
N ILE A 391 4.52 6.05 -9.40
CA ILE A 391 3.90 5.57 -8.17
C ILE A 391 2.81 4.54 -8.47
N SER A 392 2.39 3.82 -7.44
CA SER A 392 1.25 2.91 -7.52
C SER A 392 0.42 2.93 -6.24
N TYR A 393 -0.84 2.50 -6.37
CA TYR A 393 -1.73 2.26 -5.24
C TYR A 393 -1.78 0.78 -4.93
N ALA A 394 -1.58 0.46 -3.66
CA ALA A 394 -1.63 -0.90 -3.18
C ALA A 394 -2.61 -1.02 -2.00
N LEU A 395 -3.28 -2.16 -1.93
CA LEU A 395 -4.15 -2.56 -0.82
C LEU A 395 -3.33 -3.43 0.13
N VAL A 396 -3.30 -3.08 1.40
CA VAL A 396 -2.70 -3.91 2.44
C VAL A 396 -3.62 -5.10 2.67
N MET A 397 -3.15 -6.30 2.32
CA MET A 397 -3.95 -7.52 2.36
C MET A 397 -3.88 -8.23 3.70
N GLU A 398 -2.71 -8.21 4.33
CA GLU A 398 -2.45 -8.90 5.60
C GLU A 398 -1.39 -8.13 6.39
N THR A 399 -1.55 -8.09 7.72
CA THR A 399 -0.59 -7.47 8.63
C THR A 399 -0.36 -8.35 9.84
N ASP A 400 0.91 -8.72 10.08
CA ASP A 400 1.37 -9.45 11.26
C ASP A 400 1.87 -8.49 12.36
N GLY A 401 2.07 -7.22 12.00
CA GLY A 401 2.59 -6.18 12.87
C GLY A 401 2.18 -4.78 12.43
N PRO A 402 2.62 -3.74 13.15
CA PRO A 402 2.32 -2.36 12.79
C PRO A 402 3.06 -1.95 11.52
N VAL A 403 2.33 -1.50 10.51
CA VAL A 403 2.85 -0.94 9.27
C VAL A 403 2.85 0.58 9.36
N HIS A 404 3.90 1.23 8.87
CA HIS A 404 4.07 2.68 8.91
C HIS A 404 4.44 3.26 7.54
N ILE A 405 4.27 4.57 7.43
CA ILE A 405 4.81 5.33 6.30
C ILE A 405 6.34 5.20 6.30
N PHE A 406 6.92 5.07 5.12
CA PHE A 406 8.34 4.80 4.84
C PHE A 406 8.83 3.39 5.18
N ASP A 407 7.95 2.46 5.57
CA ASP A 407 8.34 1.06 5.61
C ASP A 407 8.74 0.56 4.22
N THR A 408 9.72 -0.33 4.19
CA THR A 408 10.26 -0.88 2.95
C THR A 408 9.29 -1.91 2.37
N VAL A 409 9.11 -1.87 1.06
CA VAL A 409 8.34 -2.88 0.33
C VAL A 409 9.25 -3.61 -0.67
N ARG A 410 9.11 -4.93 -0.74
CA ARG A 410 9.90 -5.77 -1.67
C ARG A 410 9.02 -6.76 -2.39
N SER A 411 9.36 -7.02 -3.64
CA SER A 411 8.74 -8.09 -4.43
C SER A 411 8.93 -9.46 -3.75
N LEU A 412 7.87 -10.25 -3.72
CA LEU A 412 7.82 -11.61 -3.17
C LEU A 412 8.12 -12.66 -4.21
#